data_d88e626b8d36215056be0f348c227076
#
_entry.id   d88e626b8d36215056be0f348c227076
#
_cell.length_a   1.000
_cell.length_b   1.000
_cell.length_c   1.000
_cell.angle_alpha   90.00
_cell.angle_beta   90.00
_cell.angle_gamma   90.00
#
_symmetry.space_group_name_H-M   'P 1'
#
loop_
_entity.id
_entity.type
_entity.pdbx_description
1 polymer ?
#
loop_
_entity_poly.entity_id
_entity_poly.type
_entity_poly.pdbx_seq_one_letter_code
_entity_poly.pdbx_strand_id
1 'polypeptide(L)'
;NIVKSDQSYPPEPIETKDVFGVTFEQGRNNFRIDRELFNNIVTANKNLPEAAVRDLIISLITLKYTQSNSVCCAAGGQATGYGAGQQSRIYCTRLAGSKADVWHLRQHPKALALEFLDTLAKPERDNAVDFYLSDEFENDDLLWRGMFSRRPEVLTREEKREYLDSVTGVSLGSDAFFPFGDNIERAAK
;
A
#
# COMPACT_ATOMS: atom_id res chain seq x y z
N ASN A 1 -11.56 21.55 4.41
CA ASN A 1 -11.22 22.63 5.35
C ASN A 1 -9.72 22.62 5.61
N ILE A 2 -9.09 23.80 5.57
CA ILE A 2 -7.69 23.97 5.95
C ILE A 2 -7.67 24.49 7.39
N VAL A 3 -6.97 23.78 8.26
CA VAL A 3 -6.84 24.13 9.67
C VAL A 3 -5.40 24.56 9.94
N LYS A 4 -5.21 25.70 10.60
CA LYS A 4 -3.93 26.15 11.10
C LYS A 4 -3.71 25.54 12.49
N SER A 5 -2.59 24.84 12.69
CA SER A 5 -2.20 24.31 13.98
C SER A 5 -0.92 24.95 14.47
N ASP A 6 -0.74 25.02 15.78
CA ASP A 6 0.52 25.44 16.39
C ASP A 6 1.44 24.23 16.50
N GLN A 7 2.53 24.23 15.74
CA GLN A 7 3.51 23.13 15.74
C GLN A 7 4.34 23.07 17.04
N SER A 8 4.35 24.14 17.82
CA SER A 8 5.05 24.20 19.10
C SER A 8 4.20 23.67 20.27
N TYR A 9 2.91 23.41 20.06
CA TYR A 9 2.01 22.88 21.09
C TYR A 9 2.46 21.49 21.56
N PRO A 10 2.88 21.35 22.83
CA PRO A 10 3.22 20.05 23.40
C PRO A 10 1.91 19.33 23.79
N PRO A 11 1.52 18.26 23.08
CA PRO A 11 0.33 17.51 23.48
C PRO A 11 0.56 16.81 24.82
N GLU A 12 -0.50 16.68 25.61
CA GLU A 12 -0.44 15.91 26.84
C GLU A 12 0.07 14.48 26.62
N PRO A 13 0.91 13.93 27.53
CA PRO A 13 1.52 12.62 27.35
C PRO A 13 0.50 11.47 27.42
N ILE A 14 -0.64 11.71 28.05
CA ILE A 14 -1.76 10.74 28.18
C ILE A 14 -2.95 11.29 27.40
N GLU A 15 -3.51 10.46 26.57
CA GLU A 15 -4.79 10.73 25.90
C GLU A 15 -5.93 10.12 26.70
N THR A 16 -6.98 10.91 26.92
CA THR A 16 -8.20 10.44 27.57
C THR A 16 -9.39 10.55 26.64
N LYS A 17 -10.30 9.58 26.72
CA LYS A 17 -11.53 9.57 25.95
C LYS A 17 -12.68 8.97 26.77
N ASP A 18 -13.75 9.73 26.96
CA ASP A 18 -14.96 9.26 27.61
C ASP A 18 -15.91 8.62 26.59
N VAL A 19 -16.32 7.40 26.87
CA VAL A 19 -17.28 6.65 26.06
C VAL A 19 -18.30 5.98 27.00
N PHE A 20 -19.55 6.37 26.91
CA PHE A 20 -20.66 5.85 27.73
C PHE A 20 -20.37 5.86 29.24
N GLY A 21 -19.72 6.92 29.75
CA GLY A 21 -19.41 7.05 31.18
C GLY A 21 -18.17 6.27 31.63
N VAL A 22 -17.43 5.67 30.71
CA VAL A 22 -16.13 5.04 30.99
C VAL A 22 -15.04 5.88 30.40
N THR A 23 -14.06 6.29 31.21
CA THR A 23 -12.87 7.02 30.75
C THR A 23 -11.78 6.01 30.35
N PHE A 24 -11.36 6.10 29.10
CA PHE A 24 -10.19 5.38 28.58
C PHE A 24 -8.98 6.29 28.65
N GLU A 25 -7.87 5.73 29.12
CA GLU A 25 -6.57 6.43 29.18
C GLU A 25 -5.53 5.60 28.44
N GLN A 26 -4.72 6.27 27.62
CA GLN A 26 -3.58 5.63 26.95
C GLN A 26 -2.43 6.60 26.76
N GLY A 27 -1.21 6.08 26.77
CA GLY A 27 -0.03 6.86 26.37
C GLY A 27 -0.06 7.18 24.89
N ARG A 28 0.43 8.37 24.52
CA ARG A 28 0.58 8.73 23.11
C ARG A 28 1.58 7.84 22.42
N ASN A 29 1.33 7.55 21.13
CA ASN A 29 2.30 6.89 20.29
C ASN A 29 3.43 7.86 19.88
N ASN A 30 4.36 8.09 20.80
CA ASN A 30 5.54 8.92 20.59
C ASN A 30 6.73 8.13 20.02
N PHE A 31 6.48 6.87 19.60
CA PHE A 31 7.53 6.02 19.05
C PHE A 31 8.19 6.69 17.84
N ARG A 32 9.51 6.87 17.95
CA ARG A 32 10.32 7.48 16.90
C ARG A 32 10.68 6.41 15.86
N ILE A 33 10.37 6.71 14.60
CA ILE A 33 10.70 5.84 13.48
C ILE A 33 11.95 6.44 12.81
N ASP A 34 13.07 5.79 13.03
CA ASP A 34 14.34 6.18 12.46
C ASP A 34 15.21 4.96 12.15
N ARG A 35 16.45 5.21 11.73
CA ARG A 35 17.40 4.19 11.34
C ARG A 35 17.81 3.23 12.47
N GLU A 36 17.74 3.64 13.72
CA GLU A 36 18.16 2.84 14.87
C GLU A 36 17.32 1.57 15.03
N LEU A 37 16.08 1.56 14.53
CA LEU A 37 15.20 0.41 14.51
C LEU A 37 15.76 -0.80 13.74
N PHE A 38 16.68 -0.56 12.81
CA PHE A 38 17.24 -1.60 11.93
C PHE A 38 18.61 -2.10 12.42
N ASN A 39 19.06 -1.72 13.62
CA ASN A 39 20.30 -2.22 14.19
C ASN A 39 20.23 -3.69 14.63
N ASN A 40 19.01 -4.23 14.82
CA ASN A 40 18.79 -5.62 15.20
C ASN A 40 18.16 -6.43 14.05
N ILE A 41 18.98 -6.84 13.09
CA ILE A 41 18.53 -7.69 11.98
C ILE A 41 18.55 -9.15 12.46
N VAL A 42 17.38 -9.80 12.52
CA VAL A 42 17.20 -11.16 13.05
C VAL A 42 17.28 -12.26 11.99
N THR A 43 17.16 -11.90 10.70
CA THR A 43 17.25 -12.85 9.58
C THR A 43 18.66 -13.36 9.35
N ALA A 44 18.82 -14.49 8.65
CA ALA A 44 20.14 -15.03 8.28
C ALA A 44 20.93 -14.04 7.40
N ASN A 45 20.29 -13.45 6.40
CA ASN A 45 20.86 -12.35 5.63
C ASN A 45 20.85 -11.06 6.46
N LYS A 46 22.01 -10.54 6.76
CA LYS A 46 22.22 -9.30 7.53
C LYS A 46 22.40 -8.06 6.64
N ASN A 47 22.45 -8.25 5.33
CA ASN A 47 22.63 -7.14 4.40
C ASN A 47 21.27 -6.45 4.15
N LEU A 48 21.12 -5.24 4.66
CA LEU A 48 19.94 -4.40 4.45
C LEU A 48 20.37 -3.15 3.65
N PRO A 49 20.05 -3.08 2.35
CA PRO A 49 20.42 -1.93 1.50
C PRO A 49 19.80 -0.63 1.99
N GLU A 50 20.47 0.50 1.77
CA GLU A 50 19.99 1.83 2.12
C GLU A 50 18.59 2.16 1.55
N ALA A 51 18.33 1.72 0.32
CA ALA A 51 17.01 1.87 -0.29
C ALA A 51 15.92 1.13 0.51
N ALA A 52 16.23 -0.09 0.96
CA ALA A 52 15.29 -0.86 1.78
C ALA A 52 15.08 -0.22 3.16
N VAL A 53 16.12 0.32 3.80
CA VAL A 53 15.99 1.07 5.08
C VAL A 53 15.06 2.27 4.90
N ARG A 54 15.25 3.07 3.86
CA ARG A 54 14.39 4.21 3.55
C ARG A 54 12.93 3.76 3.36
N ASP A 55 12.70 2.72 2.58
CA ASP A 55 11.36 2.24 2.25
C ASP A 55 10.68 1.59 3.45
N LEU A 56 11.44 0.90 4.32
CA LEU A 56 10.93 0.41 5.61
C LEU A 56 10.54 1.56 6.57
N ILE A 57 11.33 2.64 6.64
CA ILE A 57 10.96 3.83 7.41
C ILE A 57 9.64 4.41 6.90
N ILE A 58 9.48 4.55 5.58
CA ILE A 58 8.24 5.06 4.97
C ILE A 58 7.07 4.14 5.29
N SER A 59 7.24 2.82 5.19
CA SER A 59 6.20 1.86 5.54
C SER A 59 5.77 1.99 6.99
N LEU A 60 6.72 2.09 7.93
CA LEU A 60 6.43 2.23 9.36
C LEU A 60 5.78 3.59 9.70
N ILE A 61 6.18 4.68 9.04
CA ILE A 61 5.51 5.98 9.17
C ILE A 61 4.06 5.87 8.71
N THR A 62 3.81 5.23 7.57
CA THR A 62 2.46 4.98 7.05
C THR A 62 1.63 4.20 8.08
N LEU A 63 2.20 3.12 8.64
CA LEU A 63 1.52 2.27 9.61
C LEU A 63 1.25 2.97 10.94
N LYS A 64 2.13 3.86 11.38
CA LYS A 64 1.95 4.65 12.62
C LYS A 64 0.63 5.44 12.62
N TYR A 65 0.19 5.89 11.44
CA TYR A 65 -1.02 6.69 11.27
C TYR A 65 -2.17 5.89 10.64
N THR A 66 -2.08 4.57 10.66
CA THR A 66 -3.04 3.66 10.03
C THR A 66 -3.70 2.77 11.08
N GLN A 67 -4.99 2.47 10.89
CA GLN A 67 -5.75 1.59 11.79
C GLN A 67 -5.19 0.17 11.79
N SER A 68 -4.89 -0.37 12.96
CA SER A 68 -4.47 -1.77 13.17
C SER A 68 -5.65 -2.75 12.89
N ASN A 69 -5.42 -3.99 12.44
CA ASN A 69 -4.15 -4.51 11.95
C ASN A 69 -3.75 -3.83 10.66
N SER A 70 -2.47 -3.64 10.43
CA SER A 70 -2.03 -2.98 9.20
C SER A 70 -0.68 -3.49 8.69
N VAL A 71 -0.54 -3.50 7.37
CA VAL A 71 0.67 -3.88 6.62
C VAL A 71 0.86 -2.89 5.48
N CYS A 72 2.08 -2.50 5.19
CA CYS A 72 2.41 -1.57 4.12
C CYS A 72 3.58 -2.07 3.28
N CYS A 73 3.41 -2.10 1.96
CA CYS A 73 4.47 -2.25 0.98
C CYS A 73 4.99 -0.87 0.57
N ALA A 74 6.30 -0.74 0.45
CA ALA A 74 6.96 0.49 0.02
C ALA A 74 8.09 0.19 -0.95
N ALA A 75 8.24 1.02 -1.96
CA ALA A 75 9.29 0.93 -2.96
C ALA A 75 9.65 2.32 -3.49
N GLY A 76 10.92 2.56 -3.78
CA GLY A 76 11.38 3.79 -4.41
C GLY A 76 11.08 5.07 -3.63
N GLY A 77 10.95 5.00 -2.31
CA GLY A 77 10.68 6.15 -1.45
C GLY A 77 9.19 6.47 -1.28
N GLN A 78 8.28 5.55 -1.59
CA GLN A 78 6.84 5.74 -1.43
C GLN A 78 6.12 4.46 -1.01
N ALA A 79 4.99 4.61 -0.31
CA ALA A 79 4.08 3.52 -0.01
C ALA A 79 3.32 3.14 -1.29
N THR A 80 3.49 1.90 -1.75
CA THR A 80 2.88 1.38 -2.99
C THR A 80 1.57 0.67 -2.74
N GLY A 81 1.40 0.09 -1.54
CA GLY A 81 0.17 -0.57 -1.14
C GLY A 81 0.09 -0.72 0.37
N TYR A 82 -1.08 -0.51 0.94
CA TYR A 82 -1.32 -0.76 2.36
C TYR A 82 -2.69 -1.42 2.58
N GLY A 83 -2.71 -2.33 3.55
CA GLY A 83 -3.91 -2.98 4.07
C GLY A 83 -4.08 -2.63 5.53
N ALA A 84 -5.24 -2.10 5.91
CA ALA A 84 -5.50 -1.53 7.22
C ALA A 84 -6.86 -1.92 7.76
N GLY A 85 -6.99 -1.94 9.11
CA GLY A 85 -8.24 -2.15 9.81
C GLY A 85 -8.88 -3.52 9.57
N GLN A 86 -8.11 -4.50 9.08
CA GLN A 86 -8.62 -5.83 8.82
C GLN A 86 -8.63 -6.69 10.09
N GLN A 87 -9.54 -7.64 10.16
CA GLN A 87 -9.73 -8.53 11.31
C GLN A 87 -8.58 -9.53 11.50
N SER A 88 -7.84 -9.84 10.43
CA SER A 88 -6.66 -10.70 10.52
C SER A 88 -5.46 -10.14 9.75
N ARG A 89 -4.26 -10.45 10.23
CA ARG A 89 -3.00 -10.01 9.63
C ARG A 89 -2.84 -10.45 8.18
N ILE A 90 -3.22 -11.68 7.85
CA ILE A 90 -3.12 -12.18 6.48
C ILE A 90 -4.00 -11.39 5.50
N TYR A 91 -5.16 -10.90 5.91
CA TYR A 91 -5.98 -10.05 5.05
C TYR A 91 -5.34 -8.69 4.82
N CYS A 92 -4.65 -8.12 5.82
CA CYS A 92 -3.86 -6.91 5.63
C CYS A 92 -2.74 -7.13 4.61
N THR A 93 -2.01 -8.25 4.72
CA THR A 93 -0.91 -8.60 3.80
C THR A 93 -1.43 -8.80 2.37
N ARG A 94 -2.54 -9.51 2.21
CA ARG A 94 -3.17 -9.70 0.89
C ARG A 94 -3.62 -8.37 0.28
N LEU A 95 -4.27 -7.52 1.05
CA LEU A 95 -4.76 -6.23 0.58
C LEU A 95 -3.60 -5.28 0.24
N ALA A 96 -2.56 -5.22 1.07
CA ALA A 96 -1.37 -4.43 0.81
C ALA A 96 -0.66 -4.89 -0.48
N GLY A 97 -0.45 -6.21 -0.62
CA GLY A 97 0.14 -6.80 -1.82
C GLY A 97 -0.68 -6.53 -3.07
N SER A 98 -2.00 -6.76 -3.04
CA SER A 98 -2.84 -6.52 -4.22
C SER A 98 -2.84 -5.05 -4.66
N LYS A 99 -2.79 -4.11 -3.72
CA LYS A 99 -2.64 -2.68 -4.07
C LYS A 99 -1.26 -2.36 -4.64
N ALA A 100 -0.20 -2.96 -4.10
CA ALA A 100 1.15 -2.81 -4.62
C ALA A 100 1.26 -3.42 -6.03
N ASP A 101 0.65 -4.58 -6.27
CA ASP A 101 0.57 -5.21 -7.59
C ASP A 101 -0.07 -4.25 -8.62
N VAL A 102 -1.24 -3.67 -8.29
CA VAL A 102 -1.91 -2.69 -9.16
C VAL A 102 -1.03 -1.45 -9.37
N TRP A 103 -0.36 -0.95 -8.30
CA TRP A 103 0.53 0.19 -8.42
C TRP A 103 1.67 -0.07 -9.41
N HIS A 104 2.29 -1.26 -9.37
CA HIS A 104 3.32 -1.65 -10.33
C HIS A 104 2.75 -1.88 -11.74
N LEU A 105 1.62 -2.58 -11.87
CA LEU A 105 0.97 -2.82 -13.16
C LEU A 105 0.53 -1.55 -13.89
N ARG A 106 0.25 -0.46 -13.16
CA ARG A 106 0.01 0.86 -13.77
C ARG A 106 1.22 1.40 -14.54
N GLN A 107 2.42 0.88 -14.28
CA GLN A 107 3.65 1.20 -15.01
C GLN A 107 3.93 0.25 -16.18
N HIS A 108 3.10 -0.76 -16.38
CA HIS A 108 3.24 -1.68 -17.50
C HIS A 108 3.07 -0.93 -18.85
N PRO A 109 3.89 -1.23 -19.90
CA PRO A 109 3.79 -0.54 -21.18
C PRO A 109 2.39 -0.48 -21.79
N LYS A 110 1.61 -1.56 -21.72
CA LYS A 110 0.22 -1.57 -22.19
C LYS A 110 -0.69 -0.64 -21.39
N ALA A 111 -0.49 -0.49 -20.07
CA ALA A 111 -1.25 0.44 -19.24
C ALA A 111 -0.90 1.89 -19.53
N LEU A 112 0.40 2.18 -19.78
CA LEU A 112 0.88 3.53 -20.16
C LEU A 112 0.45 3.93 -21.57
N ALA A 113 0.14 2.97 -22.43
CA ALA A 113 -0.31 3.20 -23.81
C ALA A 113 -1.84 3.34 -23.95
N LEU A 114 -2.61 3.38 -22.85
CA LEU A 114 -4.06 3.54 -22.87
C LEU A 114 -4.48 4.89 -23.47
N GLU A 115 -5.37 4.84 -24.44
CA GLU A 115 -5.93 6.01 -25.11
C GLU A 115 -7.36 6.27 -24.59
N PHE A 116 -7.51 7.30 -23.79
CA PHE A 116 -8.79 7.66 -23.18
C PHE A 116 -9.64 8.53 -24.09
N LEU A 117 -10.96 8.50 -23.88
CA LEU A 117 -11.84 9.52 -24.47
C LEU A 117 -11.46 10.91 -23.95
N ASP A 118 -11.48 11.93 -24.82
CA ASP A 118 -11.17 13.32 -24.47
C ASP A 118 -12.14 13.92 -23.43
N THR A 119 -13.34 13.35 -23.35
CA THR A 119 -14.39 13.77 -22.41
C THR A 119 -14.14 13.34 -20.97
N LEU A 120 -13.23 12.38 -20.72
CA LEU A 120 -12.98 11.87 -19.38
C LEU A 120 -12.14 12.83 -18.54
N ALA A 121 -12.67 13.18 -17.36
CA ALA A 121 -11.91 13.88 -16.33
C ALA A 121 -10.84 12.97 -15.70
N LYS A 122 -9.86 13.57 -15.01
CA LYS A 122 -8.75 12.81 -14.42
C LYS A 122 -9.19 11.66 -13.50
N PRO A 123 -10.17 11.83 -12.57
CA PRO A 123 -10.64 10.72 -11.72
C PRO A 123 -11.25 9.56 -12.51
N GLU A 124 -11.95 9.88 -13.62
CA GLU A 124 -12.55 8.86 -14.48
C GLU A 124 -11.49 8.08 -15.24
N ARG A 125 -10.40 8.74 -15.68
CA ARG A 125 -9.25 8.06 -16.27
C ARG A 125 -8.55 7.13 -15.27
N ASP A 126 -8.40 7.56 -14.02
CA ASP A 126 -7.84 6.71 -12.96
C ASP A 126 -8.70 5.44 -12.73
N ASN A 127 -10.02 5.58 -12.69
CA ASN A 127 -10.94 4.45 -12.61
C ASN A 127 -10.88 3.55 -13.86
N ALA A 128 -10.73 4.13 -15.04
CA ALA A 128 -10.58 3.36 -16.27
C ALA A 128 -9.29 2.53 -16.29
N VAL A 129 -8.18 3.03 -15.72
CA VAL A 129 -6.96 2.24 -15.55
C VAL A 129 -7.21 1.07 -14.59
N ASP A 130 -7.86 1.30 -13.44
CA ASP A 130 -8.17 0.24 -12.48
C ASP A 130 -9.08 -0.83 -13.10
N PHE A 131 -10.08 -0.43 -13.87
CA PHE A 131 -10.92 -1.35 -14.63
C PHE A 131 -10.10 -2.16 -15.65
N TYR A 132 -9.24 -1.50 -16.44
CA TYR A 132 -8.36 -2.17 -17.40
C TYR A 132 -7.46 -3.22 -16.76
N LEU A 133 -6.93 -2.94 -15.57
CA LEU A 133 -6.06 -3.86 -14.83
C LEU A 133 -6.83 -4.95 -14.08
N SER A 134 -8.16 -4.84 -13.94
CA SER A 134 -8.99 -5.85 -13.31
C SER A 134 -9.15 -7.09 -14.21
N ASP A 135 -9.59 -8.21 -13.62
CA ASP A 135 -9.94 -9.41 -14.37
C ASP A 135 -11.29 -9.25 -15.11
N GLU A 136 -12.06 -8.20 -14.76
CA GLU A 136 -13.36 -7.92 -15.40
C GLU A 136 -13.18 -7.43 -16.83
N PHE A 137 -12.11 -6.68 -17.11
CA PHE A 137 -11.85 -6.11 -18.44
C PHE A 137 -11.72 -7.18 -19.53
N GLU A 138 -11.09 -8.32 -19.24
CA GLU A 138 -10.92 -9.41 -20.21
C GLU A 138 -12.26 -9.94 -20.73
N ASN A 139 -13.28 -9.98 -19.84
CA ASN A 139 -14.60 -10.52 -20.12
C ASN A 139 -15.62 -9.47 -20.56
N ASP A 140 -15.21 -8.20 -20.65
CA ASP A 140 -16.11 -7.11 -21.01
C ASP A 140 -16.03 -6.76 -22.49
N ASP A 141 -17.20 -6.78 -23.15
CA ASP A 141 -17.29 -6.43 -24.58
C ASP A 141 -17.78 -4.98 -24.83
N LEU A 142 -18.27 -4.28 -23.82
CA LEU A 142 -18.99 -3.02 -24.03
C LEU A 142 -18.52 -1.84 -23.15
N LEU A 143 -18.18 -2.07 -21.89
CA LEU A 143 -17.88 -0.97 -20.92
C LEU A 143 -16.66 -0.14 -21.35
N TRP A 144 -15.68 -0.76 -21.99
CA TRP A 144 -14.51 -0.08 -22.49
C TRP A 144 -14.83 1.12 -23.41
N ARG A 145 -15.95 1.06 -24.14
CA ARG A 145 -16.37 2.12 -25.08
C ARG A 145 -16.70 3.44 -24.40
N GLY A 146 -17.05 3.39 -23.12
CA GLY A 146 -17.26 4.58 -22.31
C GLY A 146 -15.99 5.20 -21.73
N MET A 147 -14.83 4.56 -21.93
CA MET A 147 -13.58 4.93 -21.28
C MET A 147 -12.44 5.18 -22.27
N PHE A 148 -12.36 4.38 -23.33
CA PHE A 148 -11.23 4.38 -24.26
C PHE A 148 -11.66 4.75 -25.68
N SER A 149 -10.81 5.47 -26.40
CA SER A 149 -11.06 5.87 -27.80
C SER A 149 -11.01 4.67 -28.76
N ARG A 150 -10.28 3.63 -28.38
CA ARG A 150 -10.26 2.32 -29.04
C ARG A 150 -10.16 1.21 -28.00
N ARG A 151 -10.57 0.00 -28.33
CA ARG A 151 -10.46 -1.15 -27.43
C ARG A 151 -8.97 -1.40 -27.12
N PRO A 152 -8.55 -1.30 -25.84
CA PRO A 152 -7.19 -1.62 -25.45
C PRO A 152 -6.88 -3.10 -25.69
N GLU A 153 -5.62 -3.40 -25.99
CA GLU A 153 -5.13 -4.77 -25.96
C GLU A 153 -5.21 -5.31 -24.52
N VAL A 154 -5.75 -6.51 -24.35
CA VAL A 154 -5.88 -7.13 -23.03
C VAL A 154 -4.49 -7.35 -22.41
N LEU A 155 -4.32 -7.00 -21.16
CA LEU A 155 -3.18 -7.40 -20.34
C LEU A 155 -3.55 -8.71 -19.64
N THR A 156 -3.08 -9.83 -20.21
CA THR A 156 -3.45 -11.16 -19.73
C THR A 156 -2.90 -11.45 -18.33
N ARG A 157 -3.44 -12.46 -17.65
CA ARG A 157 -2.95 -12.89 -16.33
C ARG A 157 -1.50 -13.34 -16.37
N GLU A 158 -1.09 -13.99 -17.44
CA GLU A 158 0.29 -14.42 -17.66
C GLU A 158 1.23 -13.22 -17.78
N GLU A 159 0.87 -12.22 -18.59
CA GLU A 159 1.65 -10.99 -18.75
C GLU A 159 1.73 -10.18 -17.45
N LYS A 160 0.60 -10.06 -16.70
CA LYS A 160 0.60 -9.42 -15.37
C LYS A 160 1.58 -10.12 -14.44
N ARG A 161 1.55 -11.44 -14.40
CA ARG A 161 2.43 -12.24 -13.55
C ARG A 161 3.89 -12.10 -13.97
N GLU A 162 4.20 -12.23 -15.24
CA GLU A 162 5.56 -12.07 -15.77
C GLU A 162 6.13 -10.69 -15.42
N TYR A 163 5.33 -9.65 -15.56
CA TYR A 163 5.73 -8.29 -15.20
C TYR A 163 5.98 -8.16 -13.70
N LEU A 164 5.06 -8.65 -12.85
CA LEU A 164 5.21 -8.58 -11.40
C LEU A 164 6.37 -9.43 -10.89
N ASP A 165 6.63 -10.59 -11.47
CA ASP A 165 7.78 -11.44 -11.14
C ASP A 165 9.14 -10.76 -11.45
N SER A 166 9.14 -9.73 -12.31
CA SER A 166 10.32 -8.90 -12.58
C SER A 166 10.54 -7.78 -11.57
N VAL A 167 9.53 -7.45 -10.76
CA VAL A 167 9.60 -6.38 -9.75
C VAL A 167 10.44 -6.83 -8.57
N THR A 168 11.41 -6.01 -8.19
CA THR A 168 12.31 -6.29 -7.07
C THR A 168 12.46 -5.08 -6.16
N GLY A 169 12.98 -5.28 -4.94
CA GLY A 169 13.29 -4.20 -4.02
C GLY A 169 12.08 -3.61 -3.30
N VAL A 170 10.95 -4.31 -3.27
CA VAL A 170 9.80 -3.91 -2.46
C VAL A 170 10.07 -4.27 -1.00
N SER A 171 9.88 -3.29 -0.12
CA SER A 171 10.00 -3.46 1.33
C SER A 171 8.61 -3.55 1.96
N LEU A 172 8.46 -4.40 2.98
CA LEU A 172 7.19 -4.59 3.67
C LEU A 172 7.36 -4.33 5.17
N GLY A 173 6.53 -3.45 5.72
CA GLY A 173 6.38 -3.21 7.16
C GLY A 173 5.05 -3.74 7.68
N SER A 174 5.04 -4.05 8.99
CA SER A 174 3.83 -4.47 9.71
C SER A 174 3.77 -3.78 11.07
N ASP A 175 2.59 -3.38 11.52
CA ASP A 175 2.40 -2.72 12.82
C ASP A 175 2.57 -3.69 14.02
N ALA A 176 2.57 -5.02 13.76
CA ALA A 176 2.90 -6.05 14.74
C ALA A 176 3.46 -7.31 14.06
N PHE A 177 3.75 -8.35 14.85
CA PHE A 177 4.30 -9.61 14.36
C PHE A 177 3.35 -10.37 13.43
N PHE A 178 3.92 -11.21 12.57
CA PHE A 178 3.16 -12.16 11.76
C PHE A 178 2.95 -13.46 12.56
N PRO A 179 1.69 -13.82 12.89
CA PRO A 179 1.42 -14.99 13.72
C PRO A 179 1.65 -16.32 12.98
N PHE A 180 1.59 -16.31 11.63
CA PHE A 180 1.68 -17.50 10.80
C PHE A 180 2.54 -17.26 9.57
N GLY A 181 3.11 -18.34 9.02
CA GLY A 181 3.99 -18.31 7.85
C GLY A 181 3.31 -17.89 6.54
N ASP A 182 2.00 -18.04 6.43
CA ASP A 182 1.20 -17.65 5.27
C ASP A 182 1.36 -16.16 4.89
N ASN A 183 1.60 -15.31 5.89
CA ASN A 183 1.89 -13.89 5.65
C ASN A 183 3.21 -13.70 4.91
N ILE A 184 4.24 -14.48 5.28
CA ILE A 184 5.54 -14.42 4.63
C ILE A 184 5.45 -14.99 3.21
N GLU A 185 4.72 -16.10 3.04
CA GLU A 185 4.48 -16.70 1.72
C GLU A 185 3.77 -15.73 0.77
N ARG A 186 2.80 -14.96 1.27
CA ARG A 186 2.11 -13.92 0.46
C ARG A 186 3.01 -12.72 0.18
N ALA A 187 3.83 -12.32 1.14
CA ALA A 187 4.75 -11.20 0.97
C ALA A 187 5.91 -11.49 0.02
N ALA A 188 6.26 -12.77 -0.18
CA ALA A 188 7.32 -13.21 -1.07
C ALA A 188 6.87 -13.37 -2.55
N LYS A 189 5.58 -13.26 -2.80
CA LYS A 189 4.97 -13.33 -4.15
C LYS A 189 4.74 -11.95 -4.73
#